data_83196bd28b96e43c0e605f3e4238565e
#
_entry.id   83196bd28b96e43c0e605f3e4238565e
#
_cell.length_a   1.000
_cell.length_b   1.000
_cell.length_c   1.000
_cell.angle_alpha   90.00
_cell.angle_beta   90.00
_cell.angle_gamma   90.00
#
_symmetry.space_group_name_H-M   'P 1'
#
loop_
_entity.id
_entity.type
_entity.pdbx_description
1 polymer ?
#
loop_
_entity_poly.entity_id
_entity_poly.type
_entity_poly.pdbx_seq_one_letter_code
_entity_poly.pdbx_strand_id
1 'polypeptide(L)'
;MTITQAEKQALIDQANTARQRAYVPYSKYRVGAALRTKSGKTFTGVNVENAAYPDTMCAERVAIFKAVSEGEQEFDTIAVVTDNGGSPCGGCRQVLSEFGLDTVVLIANGAGQLLQELTVKELLPEAFTPEKLGK
;
A
#
# COMPACT_ATOMS: atom_id res chain seq x y z
N MET A 1 -10.08 -3.00 15.43
CA MET A 1 -11.20 -2.08 15.15
C MET A 1 -11.49 -2.06 13.67
N THR A 2 -12.75 -2.20 13.31
CA THR A 2 -13.15 -2.29 11.90
C THR A 2 -13.20 -0.90 11.27
N ILE A 3 -12.56 -0.75 10.12
CA ILE A 3 -12.61 0.50 9.35
C ILE A 3 -13.99 0.65 8.70
N THR A 4 -14.58 1.83 8.77
CA THR A 4 -15.90 2.10 8.19
C THR A 4 -15.79 2.35 6.68
N GLN A 5 -16.92 2.30 5.96
CA GLN A 5 -16.94 2.60 4.53
C GLN A 5 -16.47 4.04 4.25
N ALA A 6 -16.87 4.99 5.10
CA ALA A 6 -16.45 6.39 4.97
C ALA A 6 -14.93 6.52 5.17
N GLU A 7 -14.38 5.79 6.13
CA GLU A 7 -12.93 5.78 6.38
C GLU A 7 -12.16 5.13 5.23
N LYS A 8 -12.71 4.07 4.64
CA LYS A 8 -12.11 3.43 3.47
C LYS A 8 -12.06 4.41 2.30
N GLN A 9 -13.16 5.10 2.03
CA GLN A 9 -13.20 6.06 0.93
C GLN A 9 -12.24 7.22 1.19
N ALA A 10 -12.15 7.71 2.42
CA ALA A 10 -11.21 8.77 2.77
C ALA A 10 -9.76 8.33 2.51
N LEU A 11 -9.43 7.08 2.84
CA LEU A 11 -8.09 6.54 2.61
C LEU A 11 -7.80 6.41 1.12
N ILE A 12 -8.78 5.94 0.34
CA ILE A 12 -8.67 5.86 -1.12
C ILE A 12 -8.44 7.26 -1.70
N ASP A 13 -9.18 8.25 -1.22
CA ASP A 13 -9.05 9.63 -1.71
C ASP A 13 -7.68 10.20 -1.39
N GLN A 14 -7.11 9.91 -0.22
CA GLN A 14 -5.75 10.32 0.14
C GLN A 14 -4.73 9.69 -0.80
N ALA A 15 -4.87 8.39 -1.09
CA ALA A 15 -3.99 7.69 -2.02
C ALA A 15 -4.10 8.29 -3.43
N ASN A 16 -5.31 8.58 -3.87
CA ASN A 16 -5.54 9.15 -5.20
C ASN A 16 -4.95 10.56 -5.32
N THR A 17 -5.07 11.37 -4.29
CA THR A 17 -4.46 12.70 -4.25
C THR A 17 -2.94 12.60 -4.30
N ALA A 18 -2.36 11.72 -3.49
CA ALA A 18 -0.91 11.50 -3.47
C ALA A 18 -0.38 11.06 -4.83
N ARG A 19 -1.15 10.23 -5.54
CA ARG A 19 -0.80 9.68 -6.85
C ARG A 19 -0.38 10.75 -7.86
N GLN A 20 -0.94 11.95 -7.75
CA GLN A 20 -0.60 13.04 -8.66
C GLN A 20 0.87 13.47 -8.56
N ARG A 21 1.54 13.17 -7.46
CA ARG A 21 2.94 13.51 -7.23
C ARG A 21 3.90 12.36 -7.58
N ALA A 22 3.41 11.25 -8.12
CA ALA A 22 4.25 10.12 -8.50
C ALA A 22 5.31 10.56 -9.52
N TYR A 23 6.54 10.04 -9.32
CA TYR A 23 7.64 10.34 -10.23
C TYR A 23 7.80 9.16 -11.20
N VAL A 24 7.21 9.28 -12.37
CA VAL A 24 7.10 8.18 -13.33
C VAL A 24 7.51 8.60 -14.76
N PRO A 25 8.73 9.12 -14.94
CA PRO A 25 9.16 9.62 -16.25
C PRO A 25 9.26 8.51 -17.31
N TYR A 26 9.41 7.25 -16.89
CA TYR A 26 9.61 6.13 -17.80
C TYR A 26 8.31 5.42 -18.13
N SER A 27 7.56 4.96 -17.14
CA SER A 27 6.36 4.17 -17.36
C SER A 27 5.10 5.02 -17.59
N LYS A 28 5.07 6.22 -17.05
CA LYS A 28 3.87 7.09 -17.01
C LYS A 28 2.73 6.45 -16.20
N TYR A 29 3.00 5.37 -15.46
CA TYR A 29 2.00 4.65 -14.69
C TYR A 29 2.07 5.10 -13.22
N ARG A 30 1.17 6.00 -12.84
CA ARG A 30 1.17 6.60 -11.50
C ARG A 30 0.45 5.72 -10.51
N VAL A 31 1.11 5.46 -9.38
CA VAL A 31 0.54 4.71 -8.26
C VAL A 31 0.56 5.57 -7.02
N GLY A 32 -0.54 5.60 -6.29
CA GLY A 32 -0.60 6.23 -4.99
C GLY A 32 -1.01 5.21 -3.94
N ALA A 33 -0.50 5.36 -2.74
CA ALA A 33 -0.86 4.51 -1.62
C ALA A 33 -1.13 5.35 -0.39
N ALA A 34 -2.02 4.87 0.46
CA ALA A 34 -2.28 5.48 1.77
C ALA A 34 -2.41 4.36 2.78
N LEU A 35 -1.56 4.40 3.79
CA LEU A 35 -1.48 3.39 4.84
C LEU A 35 -2.09 3.96 6.11
N ARG A 36 -2.96 3.18 6.77
CA ARG A 36 -3.52 3.54 8.06
C ARG A 36 -2.94 2.62 9.12
N THR A 37 -2.38 3.22 10.18
CA THR A 37 -1.86 2.47 11.31
C THR A 37 -2.98 2.18 12.30
N LYS A 38 -2.73 1.22 13.21
CA LYS A 38 -3.69 0.91 14.26
C LYS A 38 -3.90 2.08 15.24
N SER A 39 -2.91 2.98 15.32
CA SER A 39 -3.04 4.21 16.13
C SER A 39 -3.90 5.28 15.46
N GLY A 40 -4.33 5.05 14.21
CA GLY A 40 -5.18 5.99 13.48
C GLY A 40 -4.43 6.99 12.62
N LYS A 41 -3.10 6.91 12.55
CA LYS A 41 -2.30 7.78 11.69
C LYS A 41 -2.33 7.27 10.25
N THR A 42 -2.16 8.19 9.29
CA THR A 42 -2.10 7.83 7.88
C THR A 42 -0.78 8.30 7.27
N PHE A 43 -0.26 7.50 6.34
CA PHE A 43 0.98 7.79 5.62
C PHE A 43 0.75 7.53 4.15
N THR A 44 1.08 8.51 3.31
CA THR A 44 0.91 8.33 1.86
C THR A 44 2.24 8.00 1.21
N GLY A 45 2.17 7.37 0.04
CA GLY A 45 3.33 7.08 -0.77
C GLY A 45 2.97 7.15 -2.24
N VAL A 46 4.00 7.35 -3.06
CA VAL A 46 3.87 7.35 -4.52
C VAL A 46 5.00 6.51 -5.09
N ASN A 47 4.83 5.99 -6.31
CA ASN A 47 5.95 5.29 -6.94
C ASN A 47 6.98 6.31 -7.43
N VAL A 48 8.25 5.94 -7.25
CA VAL A 48 9.40 6.79 -7.60
C VAL A 48 10.31 5.96 -8.47
N GLU A 49 10.33 6.26 -9.75
CA GLU A 49 11.12 5.52 -10.73
C GLU A 49 12.55 6.03 -10.77
N ASN A 50 13.43 5.19 -11.30
CA ASN A 50 14.84 5.47 -11.41
C ASN A 50 15.33 5.01 -12.78
N ALA A 51 16.31 5.74 -13.34
CA ALA A 51 16.96 5.34 -14.59
C ALA A 51 17.58 3.94 -14.45
N ALA A 52 18.07 3.61 -13.26
CA ALA A 52 18.44 2.23 -12.90
C ALA A 52 17.15 1.54 -12.44
N TYR A 53 16.46 0.88 -13.35
CA TYR A 53 15.12 0.34 -13.12
C TYR A 53 14.97 -0.48 -11.84
N PRO A 54 15.93 -1.32 -11.44
CA PRO A 54 15.79 -2.10 -10.19
C PRO A 54 15.72 -1.23 -8.94
N ASP A 55 16.13 0.02 -8.99
CA ASP A 55 16.11 0.93 -7.85
C ASP A 55 14.78 1.69 -7.73
N THR A 56 13.85 1.46 -8.64
CA THR A 56 12.50 2.01 -8.58
C THR A 56 11.79 1.51 -7.32
N MET A 57 11.06 2.40 -6.64
CA MET A 57 10.33 2.04 -5.43
C MET A 57 8.83 2.17 -5.65
N CYS A 58 8.09 1.14 -5.21
CA CYS A 58 6.64 1.13 -5.30
C CYS A 58 6.00 2.06 -4.27
N ALA A 59 4.84 2.60 -4.60
CA ALA A 59 4.09 3.50 -3.73
C ALA A 59 3.81 2.89 -2.36
N GLU A 60 3.42 1.62 -2.34
CA GLU A 60 3.09 0.91 -1.11
C GLU A 60 4.29 0.87 -0.16
N ARG A 61 5.47 0.56 -0.69
CA ARG A 61 6.68 0.49 0.13
C ARG A 61 7.10 1.88 0.62
N VAL A 62 6.91 2.91 -0.19
CA VAL A 62 7.18 4.29 0.27
C VAL A 62 6.31 4.62 1.48
N ALA A 63 5.02 4.31 1.42
CA ALA A 63 4.11 4.57 2.54
C ALA A 63 4.51 3.75 3.79
N ILE A 64 4.79 2.46 3.60
CA ILE A 64 5.16 1.57 4.70
C ILE A 64 6.47 2.02 5.36
N PHE A 65 7.50 2.28 4.56
CA PHE A 65 8.81 2.66 5.10
C PHE A 65 8.76 4.01 5.78
N LYS A 66 7.94 4.93 5.28
CA LYS A 66 7.71 6.21 5.94
C LYS A 66 7.11 6.00 7.33
N ALA A 67 6.08 5.15 7.43
CA ALA A 67 5.44 4.85 8.71
C ALA A 67 6.44 4.21 9.68
N VAL A 68 7.18 3.22 9.23
CA VAL A 68 8.18 2.53 10.07
C VAL A 68 9.24 3.51 10.53
N SER A 69 9.70 4.40 9.66
CA SER A 69 10.73 5.39 10.02
C SER A 69 10.22 6.39 11.07
N GLU A 70 8.91 6.50 11.24
CA GLU A 70 8.31 7.36 12.26
C GLU A 70 7.83 6.57 13.47
N GLY A 71 8.22 5.30 13.58
CA GLY A 71 7.94 4.48 14.75
C GLY A 71 6.65 3.67 14.69
N GLU A 72 5.94 3.66 13.55
CA GLU A 72 4.68 2.93 13.42
C GLU A 72 4.92 1.60 12.73
N GLN A 73 4.57 0.50 13.40
CA GLN A 73 4.80 -0.85 12.88
C GLN A 73 3.53 -1.70 12.84
N GLU A 74 2.41 -1.19 13.32
CA GLU A 74 1.15 -1.93 13.33
C GLU A 74 0.15 -1.24 12.41
N PHE A 75 -0.26 -1.95 11.37
CA PHE A 75 -1.11 -1.42 10.31
C PHE A 75 -2.46 -2.13 10.30
N ASP A 76 -3.52 -1.45 9.89
CA ASP A 76 -4.81 -2.09 9.72
C ASP A 76 -5.30 -2.07 8.27
N THR A 77 -4.96 -1.04 7.48
CA THR A 77 -5.47 -0.92 6.12
C THR A 77 -4.48 -0.16 5.24
N ILE A 78 -4.36 -0.59 4.00
CA ILE A 78 -3.65 0.18 2.97
C ILE A 78 -4.53 0.30 1.74
N ALA A 79 -4.64 1.52 1.19
CA ALA A 79 -5.31 1.76 -0.08
C ALA A 79 -4.25 1.92 -1.17
N VAL A 80 -4.47 1.29 -2.31
CA VAL A 80 -3.58 1.38 -3.48
C VAL A 80 -4.43 1.85 -4.65
N VAL A 81 -4.05 2.97 -5.25
CA VAL A 81 -4.80 3.56 -6.36
C VAL A 81 -3.90 3.66 -7.58
N THR A 82 -4.38 3.07 -8.67
CA THR A 82 -3.76 3.17 -9.99
C THR A 82 -4.84 3.58 -10.98
N ASP A 83 -4.44 3.88 -12.20
CA ASP A 83 -5.40 4.28 -13.22
C ASP A 83 -6.47 3.20 -13.45
N ASN A 84 -6.05 1.95 -13.50
CA ASN A 84 -6.93 0.82 -13.83
C ASN A 84 -7.13 -0.20 -12.70
N GLY A 85 -6.72 0.12 -11.48
CA GLY A 85 -6.93 -0.78 -10.34
C GLY A 85 -5.96 -1.94 -10.25
N GLY A 86 -4.69 -1.72 -10.58
CA GLY A 86 -3.67 -2.76 -10.45
C GLY A 86 -3.44 -3.15 -8.99
N SER A 87 -3.21 -4.44 -8.76
CA SER A 87 -2.93 -4.94 -7.41
C SER A 87 -1.45 -4.78 -7.07
N PRO A 88 -1.10 -4.82 -5.77
CA PRO A 88 0.32 -4.73 -5.36
C PRO A 88 1.17 -5.83 -5.98
N CYS A 89 2.40 -5.49 -6.37
CA CYS A 89 3.33 -6.49 -6.91
C CYS A 89 3.77 -7.47 -5.82
N GLY A 90 4.45 -8.55 -6.24
CA GLY A 90 4.89 -9.58 -5.31
C GLY A 90 5.78 -9.06 -4.19
N GLY A 91 6.72 -8.17 -4.52
CA GLY A 91 7.60 -7.56 -3.52
C GLY A 91 6.83 -6.75 -2.48
N CYS A 92 5.82 -6.00 -2.91
CA CYS A 92 4.99 -5.23 -1.99
C CYS A 92 4.16 -6.15 -1.08
N ARG A 93 3.66 -7.26 -1.62
CA ARG A 93 2.93 -8.24 -0.82
C ARG A 93 3.82 -8.84 0.26
N GLN A 94 5.07 -9.14 -0.09
CA GLN A 94 6.04 -9.66 0.86
C GLN A 94 6.33 -8.63 1.96
N VAL A 95 6.54 -7.38 1.59
CA VAL A 95 6.80 -6.30 2.57
C VAL A 95 5.59 -6.13 3.49
N LEU A 96 4.38 -6.14 2.93
CA LEU A 96 3.15 -6.07 3.73
C LEU A 96 3.04 -7.24 4.71
N SER A 97 3.43 -8.44 4.29
CA SER A 97 3.31 -9.64 5.13
C SER A 97 4.19 -9.59 6.37
N GLU A 98 5.25 -8.79 6.36
CA GLU A 98 6.10 -8.60 7.53
C GLU A 98 5.32 -8.00 8.70
N PHE A 99 4.36 -7.12 8.40
CA PHE A 99 3.67 -6.30 9.41
C PHE A 99 2.26 -6.80 9.73
N GLY A 100 1.85 -7.96 9.20
CA GLY A 100 0.59 -8.57 9.56
C GLY A 100 -0.18 -9.07 8.35
N LEU A 101 -0.68 -10.30 8.46
CA LEU A 101 -1.42 -10.94 7.36
C LEU A 101 -2.88 -10.49 7.31
N ASP A 102 -3.37 -9.85 8.37
CA ASP A 102 -4.77 -9.41 8.47
C ASP A 102 -4.98 -7.98 7.96
N THR A 103 -3.90 -7.29 7.57
CA THR A 103 -4.02 -5.95 7.00
C THR A 103 -4.91 -6.00 5.77
N VAL A 104 -5.90 -5.09 5.72
CA VAL A 104 -6.83 -4.99 4.61
C VAL A 104 -6.20 -4.18 3.49
N VAL A 105 -6.29 -4.68 2.27
CA VAL A 105 -5.78 -4.00 1.08
C VAL A 105 -6.96 -3.57 0.23
N LEU A 106 -7.09 -2.27 0.03
CA LEU A 106 -8.14 -1.67 -0.79
C LEU A 106 -7.53 -1.34 -2.15
N ILE A 107 -8.05 -1.92 -3.21
CA ILE A 107 -7.56 -1.69 -4.57
C ILE A 107 -8.59 -0.85 -5.31
N ALA A 108 -8.20 0.35 -5.73
CA ALA A 108 -9.10 1.30 -6.37
C ALA A 108 -8.52 1.84 -7.67
N ASN A 109 -9.39 2.39 -8.51
CA ASN A 109 -8.98 3.00 -9.78
C ASN A 109 -8.85 4.53 -9.64
N GLY A 110 -8.42 5.17 -10.74
CA GLY A 110 -8.18 6.62 -10.74
C GLY A 110 -9.44 7.47 -10.57
N ALA A 111 -10.62 6.88 -10.74
CA ALA A 111 -11.89 7.56 -10.46
C ALA A 111 -12.26 7.47 -8.97
N GLY A 112 -11.44 6.82 -8.16
CA GLY A 112 -11.70 6.67 -6.74
C GLY A 112 -12.66 5.55 -6.39
N GLN A 113 -12.91 4.63 -7.32
CA GLN A 113 -13.81 3.51 -7.09
C GLN A 113 -13.06 2.34 -6.47
N LEU A 114 -13.57 1.82 -5.37
CA LEU A 114 -13.05 0.60 -4.76
C LEU A 114 -13.44 -0.59 -5.64
N LEU A 115 -12.44 -1.29 -6.16
CA LEU A 115 -12.65 -2.44 -7.07
C LEU A 115 -12.51 -3.78 -6.34
N GLN A 116 -11.56 -3.88 -5.41
CA GLN A 116 -11.32 -5.10 -4.65
C GLN A 116 -10.91 -4.77 -3.23
N GLU A 117 -11.30 -5.64 -2.33
CA GLU A 117 -10.90 -5.53 -0.93
C GLU A 117 -10.47 -6.94 -0.49
N LEU A 118 -9.20 -7.07 -0.11
CA LEU A 118 -8.59 -8.35 0.24
C LEU A 118 -7.69 -8.16 1.46
N THR A 119 -7.38 -9.26 2.13
CA THR A 119 -6.34 -9.23 3.17
C THR A 119 -5.00 -9.56 2.54
N VAL A 120 -3.92 -9.20 3.24
CA VAL A 120 -2.56 -9.58 2.80
C VAL A 120 -2.44 -11.10 2.70
N LYS A 121 -3.07 -11.83 3.62
CA LYS A 121 -3.09 -13.29 3.60
C LYS A 121 -3.66 -13.84 2.29
N GLU A 122 -4.73 -13.23 1.80
CA GLU A 122 -5.34 -13.64 0.53
C GLU A 122 -4.46 -13.32 -0.67
N LEU A 123 -3.70 -12.21 -0.59
CA LEU A 123 -2.82 -11.79 -1.68
C LEU A 123 -1.50 -12.55 -1.72
N LEU A 124 -1.07 -13.14 -0.60
CA LEU A 124 0.19 -13.87 -0.51
C LEU A 124 0.00 -15.13 0.33
N PRO A 125 -0.64 -16.16 -0.25
CA PRO A 125 -0.78 -17.45 0.44
C PRO A 125 0.60 -18.04 0.77
N GLU A 126 0.70 -18.70 1.93
CA GLU A 126 1.93 -19.33 2.39
C GLU A 126 3.09 -18.34 2.50
N ALA A 127 2.82 -17.12 2.96
CA ALA A 127 3.83 -16.07 3.06
C ALA A 127 4.97 -16.46 4.01
N PHE A 128 6.17 -16.02 3.67
CA PHE A 128 7.32 -16.17 4.55
C PHE A 128 7.29 -15.03 5.56
N THR A 129 6.86 -15.33 6.78
CA THR A 129 6.65 -14.35 7.85
C THR A 129 7.73 -14.46 8.93
N PRO A 130 7.83 -13.48 9.85
CA PRO A 130 8.82 -13.55 10.94
C PRO A 130 8.73 -14.83 11.76
N GLU A 131 7.54 -15.41 11.94
CA GLU A 131 7.36 -16.67 12.68
C GLU A 131 8.16 -17.81 12.04
N LYS A 132 8.32 -17.80 10.72
CA LYS A 132 9.11 -18.82 10.00
C LYS A 132 10.58 -18.75 10.34
N LEU A 133 11.04 -17.59 10.82
CA LEU A 133 12.42 -17.42 11.31
C LEU A 133 12.52 -17.59 12.83
N GLY A 134 11.43 -17.98 13.51
CA GLY A 134 11.41 -18.13 14.96
C GLY A 134 11.35 -16.80 15.69
N LYS A 135 10.83 -15.78 15.05
CA LYS A 135 10.75 -14.43 15.66
C LYS A 135 9.31 -14.11 16.16
#